data_0ffb70eb46fba1bb3a176ca43d9e2d22
#
_entry.id   0ffb70eb46fba1bb3a176ca43d9e2d22
#
_cell.length_a   1.000
_cell.length_b   1.000
_cell.length_c   1.000
_cell.angle_alpha   90.00
_cell.angle_beta   90.00
_cell.angle_gamma   90.00
#
_symmetry.space_group_name_H-M   'P 1'
#
loop_
_entity.id
_entity.type
_entity.pdbx_description
1 polymer ?
#
loop_
_entity_poly.entity_id
_entity_poly.type
_entity_poly.pdbx_seq_one_letter_code
_entity_poly.pdbx_strand_id
1 'polypeptide(L)'
;MKVVLIGDSIRMGYQPIVIKKLPAVDVWGPVQNCRHSVWAHDRCKEWVIDEEPDLVHVNFGIHDSVLLPDGEHQILLPQYRLSVRRFISKVRDDAKAKMIWATTTPLYASDPDLPMAQWPIKDVSRISDYNAAALEIVQSEGVPVNDLHDVIVRNDFTKCLQEDGCHMTDFGNEVLSDAVAEAIEGQMR
;
A
#
# COMPACT_ATOMS: atom_id res chain seq x y z
N MET A 1 -6.92 18.31 -10.12
CA MET A 1 -6.54 17.65 -8.87
C MET A 1 -5.36 16.74 -9.16
N LYS A 2 -4.29 16.88 -8.39
CA LYS A 2 -3.12 15.99 -8.46
C LYS A 2 -3.17 14.95 -7.34
N VAL A 3 -3.05 13.69 -7.69
CA VAL A 3 -3.06 12.55 -6.77
C VAL A 3 -1.73 11.84 -6.82
N VAL A 4 -1.08 11.67 -5.66
CA VAL A 4 0.14 10.90 -5.54
C VAL A 4 -0.15 9.52 -4.95
N LEU A 5 0.28 8.47 -5.67
CA LEU A 5 0.17 7.07 -5.22
C LEU A 5 1.51 6.62 -4.63
N ILE A 6 1.53 6.30 -3.34
CA ILE A 6 2.70 5.75 -2.64
C ILE A 6 2.42 4.30 -2.26
N GLY A 7 3.35 3.41 -2.59
CA GLY A 7 3.25 1.99 -2.31
C GLY A 7 4.32 1.17 -2.99
N ASP A 8 4.30 -0.11 -2.75
CA ASP A 8 5.27 -1.08 -3.26
C ASP A 8 4.94 -1.60 -4.69
N SER A 9 5.36 -2.81 -5.01
CA SER A 9 5.10 -3.44 -6.32
C SER A 9 3.61 -3.63 -6.61
N ILE A 10 2.77 -3.76 -5.59
CA ILE A 10 1.31 -3.86 -5.77
C ILE A 10 0.78 -2.54 -6.33
N ARG A 11 1.18 -1.39 -5.75
CA ARG A 11 0.85 -0.07 -6.29
C ARG A 11 1.34 0.08 -7.73
N MET A 12 2.55 -0.36 -8.03
CA MET A 12 3.10 -0.27 -9.38
C MET A 12 2.28 -1.07 -10.40
N GLY A 13 1.69 -2.20 -9.98
CA GLY A 13 0.83 -3.03 -10.82
C GLY A 13 -0.48 -2.34 -11.21
N TYR A 14 -1.21 -1.79 -10.26
CA TYR A 14 -2.50 -1.15 -10.54
C TYR A 14 -2.41 0.31 -11.02
N GLN A 15 -1.34 1.03 -10.74
CA GLN A 15 -1.22 2.46 -11.08
C GLN A 15 -1.48 2.79 -12.56
N PRO A 16 -0.93 2.07 -13.55
CA PRO A 16 -1.18 2.37 -14.96
C PRO A 16 -2.66 2.26 -15.35
N ILE A 17 -3.41 1.40 -14.64
CA ILE A 17 -4.82 1.20 -14.87
C ILE A 17 -5.63 2.33 -14.22
N VAL A 18 -5.28 2.74 -12.99
CA VAL A 18 -5.89 3.89 -12.31
C VAL A 18 -5.75 5.16 -13.13
N ILE A 19 -4.57 5.42 -13.72
CA ILE A 19 -4.33 6.56 -14.63
C ILE A 19 -5.33 6.54 -15.80
N LYS A 20 -5.57 5.37 -16.40
CA LYS A 20 -6.53 5.23 -17.51
C LYS A 20 -7.98 5.43 -17.07
N LYS A 21 -8.32 4.99 -15.84
CA LYS A 21 -9.68 5.11 -15.29
C LYS A 21 -10.01 6.55 -14.88
N LEU A 22 -9.01 7.34 -14.53
CA LEU A 22 -9.16 8.71 -14.04
C LEU A 22 -8.52 9.76 -14.99
N PRO A 23 -8.96 9.86 -16.26
CA PRO A 23 -8.29 10.70 -17.28
C PRO A 23 -8.36 12.21 -16.98
N ALA A 24 -9.25 12.64 -16.08
CA ALA A 24 -9.38 14.03 -15.64
C ALA A 24 -8.58 14.36 -14.38
N VAL A 25 -7.86 13.37 -13.80
CA VAL A 25 -7.06 13.50 -12.60
C VAL A 25 -5.58 13.32 -12.96
N ASP A 26 -4.74 14.20 -12.48
CA ASP A 26 -3.28 14.05 -12.60
C ASP A 26 -2.80 13.01 -11.57
N VAL A 27 -2.77 11.74 -11.97
CA VAL A 27 -2.34 10.63 -11.12
C VAL A 27 -0.87 10.33 -11.36
N TRP A 28 -0.07 10.50 -10.33
CA TRP A 28 1.36 10.26 -10.35
C TRP A 28 1.79 9.31 -9.21
N GLY A 29 2.93 8.68 -9.35
CA GLY A 29 3.61 7.91 -8.30
C GLY A 29 5.05 7.63 -8.70
N PRO A 30 5.97 7.45 -7.72
CA PRO A 30 7.36 7.17 -8.02
C PRO A 30 7.55 5.99 -8.96
N VAL A 31 8.50 6.10 -9.89
CA VAL A 31 8.87 4.96 -10.77
C VAL A 31 9.46 3.81 -9.96
N GLN A 32 10.10 4.14 -8.83
CA GLN A 32 10.66 3.14 -7.93
C GLN A 32 9.56 2.50 -7.06
N ASN A 33 9.83 1.26 -6.65
CA ASN A 33 9.12 0.61 -5.57
C ASN A 33 9.38 1.37 -4.25
N CYS A 34 8.32 1.85 -3.57
CA CYS A 34 8.46 2.59 -2.32
C CYS A 34 8.80 1.70 -1.12
N ARG A 35 8.83 0.38 -1.30
CA ARG A 35 9.23 -0.62 -0.32
C ARG A 35 8.47 -0.49 1.01
N HIS A 36 9.20 -0.34 2.11
CA HIS A 36 8.67 -0.28 3.48
C HIS A 36 8.45 1.16 3.97
N SER A 37 7.69 1.30 5.02
CA SER A 37 7.26 2.57 5.60
C SER A 37 8.40 3.53 5.96
N VAL A 38 9.52 3.02 6.47
CA VAL A 38 10.71 3.83 6.83
C VAL A 38 11.33 4.45 5.59
N TRP A 39 11.53 3.65 4.52
CA TRP A 39 12.09 4.14 3.27
C TRP A 39 11.23 5.22 2.62
N ALA A 40 9.91 5.00 2.59
CA ALA A 40 8.99 5.98 2.05
C ALA A 40 8.92 7.26 2.89
N HIS A 41 9.00 7.14 4.22
CA HIS A 41 9.09 8.29 5.11
C HIS A 41 10.35 9.14 4.81
N ASP A 42 11.49 8.50 4.59
CA ASP A 42 12.75 9.19 4.29
C ASP A 42 12.70 9.92 2.94
N ARG A 43 11.93 9.38 2.00
CA ARG A 43 11.70 9.95 0.66
C ARG A 43 10.44 10.81 0.55
N CYS A 44 9.72 11.02 1.64
CA CYS A 44 8.45 11.75 1.63
C CYS A 44 8.59 13.17 1.05
N LYS A 45 9.76 13.82 1.26
CA LYS A 45 10.01 15.13 0.64
C LYS A 45 9.98 15.03 -0.88
N GLU A 46 10.79 14.13 -1.46
CA GLU A 46 10.94 13.93 -2.91
C GLU A 46 9.65 13.41 -3.56
N TRP A 47 8.97 12.46 -2.89
CA TRP A 47 7.86 11.73 -3.50
C TRP A 47 6.48 12.32 -3.21
N VAL A 48 6.38 13.20 -2.24
CA VAL A 48 5.09 13.78 -1.84
C VAL A 48 5.16 15.29 -1.77
N ILE A 49 6.07 15.86 -0.93
CA ILE A 49 6.05 17.30 -0.65
C ILE A 49 6.40 18.10 -1.90
N ASP A 50 7.47 17.70 -2.62
CA ASP A 50 7.93 18.40 -3.84
C ASP A 50 6.95 18.21 -5.03
N GLU A 51 6.06 17.23 -4.94
CA GLU A 51 5.01 16.98 -5.94
C GLU A 51 3.74 17.83 -5.73
N GLU A 52 3.60 18.48 -4.58
CA GLU A 52 2.47 19.38 -4.26
C GLU A 52 1.10 18.74 -4.55
N PRO A 53 0.80 17.52 -3.99
CA PRO A 53 -0.46 16.84 -4.29
C PRO A 53 -1.64 17.46 -3.55
N ASP A 54 -2.84 17.33 -4.14
CA ASP A 54 -4.10 17.57 -3.43
C ASP A 54 -4.48 16.37 -2.54
N LEU A 55 -4.09 15.15 -2.98
CA LEU A 55 -4.43 13.90 -2.32
C LEU A 55 -3.28 12.90 -2.42
N VAL A 56 -2.98 12.20 -1.33
CA VAL A 56 -2.04 11.08 -1.28
C VAL A 56 -2.80 9.79 -0.97
N HIS A 57 -2.71 8.79 -1.85
CA HIS A 57 -3.17 7.43 -1.57
C HIS A 57 -1.95 6.58 -1.25
N VAL A 58 -1.91 5.98 -0.07
CA VAL A 58 -0.71 5.32 0.45
C VAL A 58 -0.97 3.94 1.01
N ASN A 59 -0.03 3.02 0.75
CA ASN A 59 -0.01 1.66 1.26
C ASN A 59 1.41 1.27 1.71
N PHE A 60 1.51 0.68 2.91
CA PHE A 60 2.72 0.03 3.44
C PHE A 60 2.33 -1.22 4.21
N GLY A 61 3.23 -2.21 4.28
CA GLY A 61 3.05 -3.39 5.12
C GLY A 61 3.75 -4.65 4.61
N ILE A 62 3.66 -4.99 3.32
CA ILE A 62 4.28 -6.21 2.79
C ILE A 62 5.78 -6.22 3.06
N HIS A 63 6.49 -5.18 2.64
CA HIS A 63 7.92 -5.08 2.86
C HIS A 63 8.30 -4.89 4.32
N ASP A 64 7.45 -4.18 5.09
CA ASP A 64 7.68 -4.00 6.53
C ASP A 64 7.68 -5.34 7.26
N SER A 65 6.74 -6.21 6.89
CA SER A 65 6.52 -7.51 7.54
C SER A 65 7.44 -8.63 7.06
N VAL A 66 8.35 -8.41 6.12
CA VAL A 66 9.28 -9.44 5.64
C VAL A 66 10.12 -9.99 6.80
N LEU A 67 10.21 -11.32 6.90
CA LEU A 67 11.11 -11.97 7.84
C LEU A 67 12.52 -12.02 7.27
N LEU A 68 13.47 -11.55 8.07
CA LEU A 68 14.88 -11.66 7.79
C LEU A 68 15.41 -13.08 8.19
N PRO A 69 16.61 -13.47 7.76
CA PRO A 69 17.18 -14.79 8.09
C PRO A 69 17.30 -15.08 9.57
N ASP A 70 17.39 -14.06 10.41
CA ASP A 70 17.44 -14.17 11.89
C ASP A 70 16.07 -14.36 12.54
N GLY A 71 14.98 -14.33 11.73
CA GLY A 71 13.59 -14.48 12.19
C GLY A 71 12.91 -13.18 12.62
N GLU A 72 13.63 -12.06 12.61
CA GLU A 72 13.04 -10.75 12.90
C GLU A 72 12.35 -10.16 11.65
N HIS A 73 11.39 -9.28 11.86
CA HIS A 73 10.78 -8.51 10.77
C HIS A 73 11.71 -7.41 10.26
N GLN A 74 11.70 -7.16 8.95
CA GLN A 74 12.51 -6.11 8.32
C GLN A 74 12.30 -4.75 8.99
N ILE A 75 11.06 -4.42 9.30
CA ILE A 75 10.69 -3.25 10.11
C ILE A 75 9.85 -3.75 11.28
N LEU A 76 10.37 -3.67 12.48
CA LEU A 76 9.64 -4.09 13.68
C LEU A 76 8.35 -3.30 13.85
N LEU A 77 7.32 -3.93 14.39
CA LEU A 77 5.98 -3.33 14.52
C LEU A 77 5.98 -1.97 15.26
N PRO A 78 6.75 -1.75 16.35
CA PRO A 78 6.84 -0.43 16.96
C PRO A 78 7.44 0.64 16.02
N GLN A 79 8.43 0.27 15.22
CA GLN A 79 9.07 1.17 14.24
C GLN A 79 8.12 1.46 13.07
N TYR A 80 7.39 0.45 12.59
CA TYR A 80 6.33 0.63 11.60
C TYR A 80 5.28 1.64 12.07
N ARG A 81 4.74 1.47 13.30
CA ARG A 81 3.78 2.39 13.90
C ARG A 81 4.31 3.83 13.94
N LEU A 82 5.56 4.00 14.32
CA LEU A 82 6.20 5.34 14.35
C LEU A 82 6.32 5.93 12.94
N SER A 83 6.73 5.12 11.95
CA SER A 83 6.87 5.56 10.56
C SER A 83 5.54 5.96 9.95
N VAL A 84 4.48 5.19 10.19
CA VAL A 84 3.11 5.52 9.74
C VAL A 84 2.66 6.87 10.31
N ARG A 85 2.79 7.09 11.63
CA ARG A 85 2.43 8.38 12.27
C ARG A 85 3.20 9.54 11.66
N ARG A 86 4.52 9.39 11.50
CA ARG A 86 5.39 10.42 10.94
C ARG A 86 5.05 10.73 9.48
N PHE A 87 4.72 9.69 8.69
CA PHE A 87 4.32 9.88 7.31
C PHE A 87 3.01 10.68 7.22
N ILE A 88 2.00 10.32 8.04
CA ILE A 88 0.74 11.06 8.13
C ILE A 88 1.00 12.53 8.49
N SER A 89 1.83 12.78 9.51
CA SER A 89 2.17 14.15 9.92
C SER A 89 2.82 14.94 8.78
N LYS A 90 3.77 14.33 8.05
CA LYS A 90 4.42 14.99 6.90
C LYS A 90 3.44 15.33 5.78
N VAL A 91 2.53 14.41 5.44
CA VAL A 91 1.50 14.68 4.42
C VAL A 91 0.58 15.81 4.87
N ARG A 92 0.10 15.76 6.12
CA ARG A 92 -0.79 16.78 6.66
C ARG A 92 -0.10 18.14 6.84
N ASP A 93 1.07 18.16 7.47
CA ASP A 93 1.68 19.37 7.98
C ASP A 93 2.63 20.03 6.98
N ASP A 94 3.34 19.26 6.16
CA ASP A 94 4.31 19.76 5.19
C ASP A 94 3.71 19.84 3.77
N ALA A 95 3.07 18.78 3.28
CA ALA A 95 2.45 18.78 1.96
C ALA A 95 1.07 19.46 1.93
N LYS A 96 0.39 19.60 3.08
CA LYS A 96 -0.98 20.14 3.19
C LYS A 96 -2.01 19.38 2.35
N ALA A 97 -1.76 18.12 2.07
CA ALA A 97 -2.59 17.27 1.24
C ALA A 97 -3.59 16.44 2.06
N LYS A 98 -4.71 16.09 1.44
CA LYS A 98 -5.58 15.03 1.95
C LYS A 98 -4.86 13.68 1.84
N MET A 99 -5.32 12.69 2.60
CA MET A 99 -4.76 11.33 2.55
C MET A 99 -5.87 10.29 2.52
N ILE A 100 -5.62 9.18 1.82
CA ILE A 100 -6.33 7.90 1.94
C ILE A 100 -5.28 6.86 2.32
N TRP A 101 -5.56 6.08 3.36
CA TRP A 101 -4.76 4.91 3.70
C TRP A 101 -5.34 3.68 3.05
N ALA A 102 -4.53 2.92 2.33
CA ALA A 102 -4.92 1.62 1.80
C ALA A 102 -4.35 0.49 2.68
N THR A 103 -5.19 -0.46 3.07
CA THR A 103 -4.73 -1.66 3.76
C THR A 103 -3.85 -2.50 2.84
N THR A 104 -2.88 -3.19 3.44
CA THR A 104 -2.00 -4.12 2.73
C THR A 104 -2.80 -5.33 2.27
N THR A 105 -2.63 -5.70 1.00
CA THR A 105 -3.29 -6.87 0.39
C THR A 105 -2.88 -8.18 1.06
N PRO A 106 -3.72 -9.22 1.02
CA PRO A 106 -3.39 -10.52 1.60
C PRO A 106 -2.18 -11.15 0.90
N LEU A 107 -1.46 -11.97 1.66
CA LEU A 107 -0.45 -12.89 1.16
C LEU A 107 -1.02 -14.31 1.21
N TYR A 108 -0.65 -15.15 0.25
CA TYR A 108 -1.08 -16.53 0.20
C TYR A 108 0.08 -17.47 -0.08
N ALA A 109 0.30 -18.43 0.79
CA ALA A 109 1.23 -19.53 0.54
C ALA A 109 0.47 -20.68 -0.12
N SER A 110 0.55 -20.82 -1.44
CA SER A 110 -0.11 -21.92 -2.18
C SER A 110 0.59 -23.26 -1.96
N ASP A 111 1.88 -23.26 -1.70
CA ASP A 111 2.69 -24.45 -1.44
C ASP A 111 3.86 -24.07 -0.50
N PRO A 112 3.94 -24.66 0.70
CA PRO A 112 5.05 -24.39 1.61
C PRO A 112 6.42 -24.86 1.08
N ASP A 113 6.43 -25.73 0.08
CA ASP A 113 7.65 -26.27 -0.55
C ASP A 113 8.02 -25.58 -1.87
N LEU A 114 7.13 -24.73 -2.41
CA LEU A 114 7.53 -23.87 -3.52
C LEU A 114 8.66 -22.94 -3.03
N PRO A 115 9.80 -22.95 -3.70
CA PRO A 115 10.79 -21.92 -3.48
C PRO A 115 10.17 -20.61 -3.95
N MET A 116 9.47 -19.94 -3.08
CA MET A 116 9.19 -18.51 -3.21
C MET A 116 10.56 -17.83 -3.09
N ALA A 117 11.26 -17.89 -4.19
CA ALA A 117 12.70 -17.91 -4.31
C ALA A 117 13.40 -16.65 -3.79
N GLN A 118 12.68 -15.65 -3.31
CA GLN A 118 13.26 -14.43 -2.80
C GLN A 118 12.53 -13.82 -1.59
N TRP A 119 11.33 -14.35 -1.20
CA TRP A 119 10.53 -13.81 -0.13
C TRP A 119 9.99 -14.94 0.74
N PRO A 120 10.52 -15.18 1.95
CA PRO A 120 9.97 -16.23 2.81
C PRO A 120 8.61 -15.80 3.35
N ILE A 121 7.55 -15.94 2.55
CA ILE A 121 6.16 -15.79 3.00
C ILE A 121 5.77 -17.08 3.73
N LYS A 122 6.48 -17.40 4.80
CA LYS A 122 6.14 -18.55 5.65
C LYS A 122 5.01 -18.24 6.63
N ASP A 123 4.76 -16.97 6.87
CA ASP A 123 3.73 -16.52 7.80
C ASP A 123 2.89 -15.41 7.17
N VAL A 124 1.74 -15.79 6.62
CA VAL A 124 0.76 -14.87 6.03
C VAL A 124 -0.01 -14.08 7.09
N SER A 125 0.01 -14.53 8.36
CA SER A 125 -0.71 -13.86 9.47
C SER A 125 -0.12 -12.49 9.80
N ARG A 126 1.15 -12.26 9.48
CA ARG A 126 1.86 -11.00 9.73
C ARG A 126 1.17 -9.78 9.14
N ILE A 127 0.54 -9.94 7.97
CA ILE A 127 -0.18 -8.86 7.30
C ILE A 127 -1.31 -8.34 8.19
N SER A 128 -1.98 -9.23 8.93
CA SER A 128 -3.05 -8.85 9.87
C SER A 128 -2.53 -7.91 10.97
N ASP A 129 -1.36 -8.19 11.54
CA ASP A 129 -0.78 -7.38 12.61
C ASP A 129 -0.39 -5.98 12.11
N TYR A 130 0.23 -5.91 10.92
CA TYR A 130 0.61 -4.62 10.33
C TYR A 130 -0.61 -3.82 9.88
N ASN A 131 -1.61 -4.45 9.28
CA ASN A 131 -2.88 -3.79 8.97
C ASN A 131 -3.59 -3.29 10.24
N ALA A 132 -3.69 -4.11 11.28
CA ALA A 132 -4.31 -3.70 12.55
C ALA A 132 -3.59 -2.51 13.17
N ALA A 133 -2.25 -2.53 13.20
CA ALA A 133 -1.44 -1.45 13.72
C ALA A 133 -1.60 -0.14 12.93
N ALA A 134 -1.68 -0.23 11.60
CA ALA A 134 -1.93 0.94 10.75
C ALA A 134 -3.34 1.48 10.94
N LEU A 135 -4.37 0.60 10.93
CA LEU A 135 -5.77 0.99 11.09
C LEU A 135 -6.03 1.73 12.40
N GLU A 136 -5.47 1.26 13.51
CA GLU A 136 -5.55 1.97 14.79
C GLU A 136 -5.06 3.42 14.69
N ILE A 137 -3.92 3.62 14.00
CA ILE A 137 -3.32 4.93 13.84
C ILE A 137 -4.16 5.82 12.91
N VAL A 138 -4.47 5.34 11.70
CA VAL A 138 -5.15 6.15 10.69
C VAL A 138 -6.56 6.53 11.14
N GLN A 139 -7.24 5.64 11.86
CA GLN A 139 -8.54 5.94 12.46
C GLN A 139 -8.43 7.04 13.54
N SER A 140 -7.40 6.96 14.40
CA SER A 140 -7.18 8.00 15.42
C SER A 140 -6.82 9.37 14.82
N GLU A 141 -6.23 9.41 13.64
CA GLU A 141 -5.87 10.63 12.89
C GLU A 141 -6.98 11.09 11.93
N GLY A 142 -8.11 10.38 11.87
CA GLY A 142 -9.24 10.70 10.98
C GLY A 142 -8.94 10.52 9.49
N VAL A 143 -7.98 9.67 9.14
CA VAL A 143 -7.61 9.36 7.75
C VAL A 143 -8.58 8.34 7.17
N PRO A 144 -9.24 8.60 6.03
CA PRO A 144 -10.07 7.63 5.34
C PRO A 144 -9.30 6.37 4.95
N VAL A 145 -9.98 5.22 5.00
CA VAL A 145 -9.42 3.92 4.67
C VAL A 145 -10.00 3.39 3.36
N ASN A 146 -9.13 2.92 2.47
CA ASN A 146 -9.46 2.06 1.34
C ASN A 146 -9.02 0.64 1.67
N ASP A 147 -9.96 -0.25 1.96
CA ASP A 147 -9.64 -1.61 2.42
C ASP A 147 -9.32 -2.55 1.26
N LEU A 148 -8.12 -2.42 0.69
CA LEU A 148 -7.65 -3.24 -0.42
C LEU A 148 -7.46 -4.72 -0.01
N HIS A 149 -7.24 -5.00 1.27
CA HIS A 149 -7.18 -6.38 1.77
C HIS A 149 -8.53 -7.08 1.58
N ASP A 150 -9.59 -6.46 2.08
CA ASP A 150 -10.95 -6.99 1.97
C ASP A 150 -11.43 -7.04 0.51
N VAL A 151 -11.06 -6.05 -0.31
CA VAL A 151 -11.33 -6.04 -1.76
C VAL A 151 -10.80 -7.30 -2.43
N ILE A 152 -9.54 -7.68 -2.17
CA ILE A 152 -8.97 -8.92 -2.75
C ILE A 152 -9.63 -10.17 -2.19
N VAL A 153 -9.87 -10.23 -0.88
CA VAL A 153 -10.51 -11.40 -0.23
C VAL A 153 -11.90 -11.66 -0.81
N ARG A 154 -12.69 -10.62 -1.05
CA ARG A 154 -14.07 -10.76 -1.59
C ARG A 154 -14.12 -11.10 -3.08
N ASN A 155 -13.05 -10.85 -3.83
CA ASN A 155 -13.01 -11.02 -5.29
C ASN A 155 -12.32 -12.32 -5.73
N ASP A 156 -12.43 -13.41 -4.95
CA ASP A 156 -11.74 -14.67 -5.25
C ASP A 156 -10.21 -14.47 -5.34
N PHE A 157 -9.60 -14.36 -4.19
CA PHE A 157 -8.18 -14.05 -4.08
C PHE A 157 -7.27 -15.02 -4.86
N THR A 158 -7.73 -16.26 -5.13
CA THR A 158 -6.97 -17.22 -5.94
C THR A 158 -6.86 -16.82 -7.41
N LYS A 159 -7.82 -16.02 -7.91
CA LYS A 159 -7.73 -15.42 -9.25
C LYS A 159 -6.99 -14.10 -9.23
N CYS A 160 -7.01 -13.39 -8.11
CA CYS A 160 -6.36 -12.09 -7.97
C CYS A 160 -4.85 -12.21 -7.82
N LEU A 161 -4.34 -13.25 -7.15
CA LEU A 161 -2.92 -13.43 -6.85
C LEU A 161 -2.23 -14.31 -7.90
N GLN A 162 -0.97 -13.97 -8.19
CA GLN A 162 -0.06 -14.82 -8.95
C GLN A 162 0.37 -16.03 -8.12
N GLU A 163 1.06 -16.99 -8.76
CA GLU A 163 1.59 -18.20 -8.10
C GLU A 163 2.56 -17.89 -6.96
N ASP A 164 3.18 -16.71 -6.96
CA ASP A 164 4.06 -16.27 -5.88
C ASP A 164 3.31 -15.89 -4.59
N GLY A 165 1.99 -15.85 -4.64
CA GLY A 165 1.12 -15.57 -3.49
C GLY A 165 1.20 -14.15 -2.95
N CYS A 166 1.77 -13.22 -3.71
CA CYS A 166 1.97 -11.82 -3.33
C CYS A 166 1.51 -10.85 -4.41
N HIS A 167 2.06 -10.99 -5.62
CA HIS A 167 1.76 -10.07 -6.72
C HIS A 167 0.40 -10.37 -7.34
N MET A 168 -0.19 -9.33 -7.91
CA MET A 168 -1.51 -9.44 -8.55
C MET A 168 -1.40 -9.94 -9.98
N THR A 169 -2.37 -10.77 -10.38
CA THR A 169 -2.64 -11.05 -11.80
C THR A 169 -3.19 -9.78 -12.49
N ASP A 170 -3.35 -9.82 -13.82
CA ASP A 170 -4.03 -8.74 -14.53
C ASP A 170 -5.44 -8.50 -13.97
N PHE A 171 -6.18 -9.57 -13.65
CA PHE A 171 -7.50 -9.47 -13.01
C PHE A 171 -7.42 -8.83 -11.62
N GLY A 172 -6.47 -9.23 -10.78
CA GLY A 172 -6.28 -8.62 -9.45
C GLY A 172 -5.90 -7.14 -9.53
N ASN A 173 -5.07 -6.75 -10.51
CA ASN A 173 -4.73 -5.35 -10.75
C ASN A 173 -5.95 -4.53 -11.22
N GLU A 174 -6.84 -5.09 -12.06
CA GLU A 174 -8.11 -4.45 -12.43
C GLU A 174 -8.99 -4.23 -11.19
N VAL A 175 -9.18 -5.27 -10.37
CA VAL A 175 -9.98 -5.19 -9.12
C VAL A 175 -9.45 -4.12 -8.18
N LEU A 176 -8.13 -4.08 -7.95
CA LEU A 176 -7.52 -3.05 -7.10
C LEU A 176 -7.66 -1.66 -7.70
N SER A 177 -7.50 -1.53 -9.02
CA SER A 177 -7.60 -0.24 -9.70
C SER A 177 -9.00 0.36 -9.62
N ASP A 178 -10.06 -0.47 -9.66
CA ASP A 178 -11.43 -0.03 -9.45
C ASP A 178 -11.62 0.55 -8.04
N ALA A 179 -11.18 -0.18 -7.03
CA ALA A 179 -11.29 0.27 -5.64
C ALA A 179 -10.47 1.53 -5.35
N VAL A 180 -9.29 1.67 -5.96
CA VAL A 180 -8.45 2.87 -5.81
C VAL A 180 -9.08 4.06 -6.53
N ALA A 181 -9.59 3.87 -7.75
CA ALA A 181 -10.26 4.94 -8.50
C ALA A 181 -11.51 5.44 -7.76
N GLU A 182 -12.35 4.52 -7.27
CA GLU A 182 -13.55 4.85 -6.48
C GLU A 182 -13.20 5.64 -5.21
N ALA A 183 -12.17 5.21 -4.47
CA ALA A 183 -11.71 5.90 -3.27
C ALA A 183 -11.22 7.32 -3.58
N ILE A 184 -10.49 7.53 -4.67
CA ILE A 184 -10.04 8.85 -5.13
C ILE A 184 -11.24 9.73 -5.51
N GLU A 185 -12.17 9.23 -6.32
CA GLU A 185 -13.38 9.97 -6.72
C GLU A 185 -14.24 10.36 -5.51
N GLY A 186 -14.29 9.51 -4.49
CA GLY A 186 -14.97 9.81 -3.23
C GLY A 186 -14.44 11.05 -2.51
N GLN A 187 -13.17 11.40 -2.71
CA GLN A 187 -12.53 12.60 -2.13
C GLN A 187 -12.66 13.86 -2.99
N MET A 188 -13.19 13.72 -4.20
CA MET A 188 -13.43 14.84 -5.13
C MET A 188 -14.79 15.52 -4.91
N ARG A 189 -15.67 14.86 -4.16
CA ARG A 189 -17.02 15.36 -3.80
C ARG A 189 -16.94 16.14 -2.51
#